data_a8bf9c7d86a71e5f1113560e5246d47e
#
_entry.id   a8bf9c7d86a71e5f1113560e5246d47e
#
_cell.length_a   1.000
_cell.length_b   1.000
_cell.length_c   1.000
_cell.angle_alpha   90.00
_cell.angle_beta   90.00
_cell.angle_gamma   90.00
#
_symmetry.space_group_name_H-M   'P 1'
#
loop_
_entity.id
_entity.type
_entity.pdbx_description
1 polymer ?
#
loop_
_entity_poly.entity_id
_entity_poly.type
_entity_poly.pdbx_seq_one_letter_code
_entity_poly.pdbx_strand_id
1 'polypeptide(L)'
;MNETPTSNRVAWVTGAGSGIGRALAKRLAEAGWLVAASARTARDLDALAAQVPGKITSFQLDVTDEAACAATGERIEATLGPIELAIFNAGSYFPTTAENFSVANFKKTVDVNLMGEINCMGPVAPRMVARRRGHIVLMASLTGLVGLPTAASYGATKAALISVAQAFKPDFERFGVTISVINPGFVKTPATDKNSFPMPFLIDTDEAVDHIMKGIDAKNFEISFPWQMAGSMRLLASLPNWAKFAITRRMIPHQK
;
A
#
# COMPACT_ATOMS: atom_id res chain seq x y z
N MET A 1 -10.26 -39.66 -8.76
CA MET A 1 -10.08 -38.40 -8.04
C MET A 1 -9.36 -37.47 -9.00
N ASN A 2 -10.11 -36.56 -9.64
CA ASN A 2 -9.51 -35.55 -10.51
C ASN A 2 -8.94 -34.45 -9.62
N GLU A 3 -7.64 -34.44 -9.42
CA GLU A 3 -6.96 -33.26 -8.91
C GLU A 3 -7.12 -32.16 -9.97
N THR A 4 -7.97 -31.20 -9.68
CA THR A 4 -8.02 -29.95 -10.43
C THR A 4 -6.61 -29.35 -10.36
N PRO A 5 -5.96 -29.04 -11.50
CA PRO A 5 -4.63 -28.44 -11.45
C PRO A 5 -4.72 -27.19 -10.57
N THR A 6 -3.91 -27.14 -9.52
CA THR A 6 -3.77 -25.97 -8.65
C THR A 6 -3.30 -24.82 -9.54
N SER A 7 -4.25 -24.00 -9.98
CA SER A 7 -3.91 -22.81 -10.76
C SER A 7 -2.95 -21.99 -9.90
N ASN A 8 -1.77 -21.73 -10.41
CA ASN A 8 -0.78 -20.91 -9.74
C ASN A 8 -1.40 -19.55 -9.41
N ARG A 9 -1.61 -19.26 -8.12
CA ARG A 9 -2.14 -17.96 -7.69
C ARG A 9 -1.07 -16.90 -7.89
N VAL A 10 -1.37 -15.86 -8.67
CA VAL A 10 -0.44 -14.77 -8.97
C VAL A 10 -0.76 -13.55 -8.14
N ALA A 11 0.26 -13.03 -7.43
CA ALA A 11 0.18 -11.77 -6.70
C ALA A 11 1.14 -10.73 -7.32
N TRP A 12 0.67 -9.51 -7.51
CA TRP A 12 1.51 -8.37 -7.88
C TRP A 12 1.70 -7.44 -6.69
N VAL A 13 2.95 -7.18 -6.28
CA VAL A 13 3.28 -6.29 -5.17
C VAL A 13 4.18 -5.16 -5.65
N THR A 14 3.72 -3.91 -5.56
CA THR A 14 4.53 -2.74 -5.86
C THR A 14 5.27 -2.23 -4.61
N GLY A 15 6.41 -1.54 -4.81
CA GLY A 15 7.23 -1.11 -3.68
C GLY A 15 7.90 -2.28 -2.95
N ALA A 16 8.11 -3.42 -3.63
CA ALA A 16 8.64 -4.65 -3.05
C ALA A 16 10.16 -4.61 -2.76
N GLY A 17 10.85 -3.51 -3.05
CA GLY A 17 12.30 -3.38 -2.80
C GLY A 17 12.68 -3.28 -1.31
N SER A 18 11.79 -2.80 -0.44
CA SER A 18 12.05 -2.59 0.98
C SER A 18 10.79 -2.60 1.84
N GLY A 19 10.97 -2.57 3.17
CA GLY A 19 9.89 -2.39 4.15
C GLY A 19 8.74 -3.38 4.01
N ILE A 20 7.52 -2.89 4.20
CA ILE A 20 6.30 -3.72 4.19
C ILE A 20 6.14 -4.47 2.86
N GLY A 21 6.35 -3.79 1.71
CA GLY A 21 6.20 -4.42 0.39
C GLY A 21 7.14 -5.59 0.17
N ARG A 22 8.41 -5.49 0.61
CA ARG A 22 9.39 -6.58 0.56
C ARG A 22 8.96 -7.77 1.43
N ALA A 23 8.57 -7.49 2.65
CA ALA A 23 8.15 -8.52 3.60
C ALA A 23 6.85 -9.22 3.15
N LEU A 24 5.89 -8.47 2.60
CA LEU A 24 4.67 -9.04 2.01
C LEU A 24 4.97 -9.93 0.81
N ALA A 25 5.81 -9.46 -0.13
CA ALA A 25 6.18 -10.26 -1.30
C ALA A 25 6.84 -11.58 -0.89
N LYS A 26 7.74 -11.55 0.10
CA LYS A 26 8.37 -12.75 0.66
C LYS A 26 7.32 -13.68 1.31
N ARG A 27 6.47 -13.16 2.20
CA ARG A 27 5.45 -13.95 2.91
C ARG A 27 4.44 -14.59 1.95
N LEU A 28 4.01 -13.88 0.90
CA LEU A 28 3.13 -14.43 -0.13
C LEU A 28 3.81 -15.57 -0.90
N ALA A 29 5.09 -15.41 -1.26
CA ALA A 29 5.85 -16.44 -1.94
C ALA A 29 6.03 -17.70 -1.08
N GLU A 30 6.32 -17.54 0.21
CA GLU A 30 6.39 -18.62 1.21
C GLU A 30 5.03 -19.31 1.41
N ALA A 31 3.92 -18.57 1.26
CA ALA A 31 2.56 -19.10 1.27
C ALA A 31 2.13 -19.74 -0.08
N GLY A 32 3.06 -19.90 -1.03
CA GLY A 32 2.86 -20.64 -2.27
C GLY A 32 2.38 -19.80 -3.46
N TRP A 33 2.27 -18.47 -3.33
CA TRP A 33 1.94 -17.59 -4.45
C TRP A 33 3.13 -17.47 -5.43
N LEU A 34 2.84 -17.29 -6.71
CA LEU A 34 3.78 -16.69 -7.65
C LEU A 34 3.69 -15.17 -7.51
N VAL A 35 4.79 -14.53 -7.15
CA VAL A 35 4.81 -13.11 -6.84
C VAL A 35 5.54 -12.33 -7.92
N ALA A 36 4.84 -11.41 -8.58
CA ALA A 36 5.42 -10.35 -9.35
C ALA A 36 5.83 -9.21 -8.40
N ALA A 37 7.12 -9.06 -8.17
CA ALA A 37 7.65 -8.02 -7.30
C ALA A 37 8.11 -6.81 -8.13
N SER A 38 7.59 -5.61 -7.84
CA SER A 38 7.95 -4.39 -8.56
C SER A 38 8.54 -3.33 -7.65
N ALA A 39 9.64 -2.73 -8.08
CA ALA A 39 10.29 -1.57 -7.49
C ALA A 39 11.20 -0.89 -8.51
N ARG A 40 11.71 0.31 -8.20
CA ARG A 40 12.62 1.05 -9.09
C ARG A 40 14.02 0.43 -9.16
N THR A 41 14.48 -0.20 -8.09
CA THR A 41 15.84 -0.72 -7.96
C THR A 41 15.85 -2.22 -8.26
N ALA A 42 16.38 -2.61 -9.41
CA ALA A 42 16.47 -4.00 -9.83
C ALA A 42 17.24 -4.87 -8.82
N ARG A 43 18.41 -4.37 -8.33
CA ARG A 43 19.21 -5.09 -7.33
C ARG A 43 18.44 -5.51 -6.09
N ASP A 44 17.52 -4.65 -5.59
CA ASP A 44 16.74 -4.95 -4.40
C ASP A 44 15.69 -6.04 -4.68
N LEU A 45 15.14 -6.06 -5.89
CA LEU A 45 14.22 -7.10 -6.36
C LEU A 45 14.92 -8.44 -6.55
N ASP A 46 16.11 -8.44 -7.15
CA ASP A 46 16.90 -9.66 -7.37
C ASP A 46 17.35 -10.26 -6.04
N ALA A 47 17.74 -9.42 -5.08
CA ALA A 47 18.07 -9.85 -3.72
C ALA A 47 16.83 -10.38 -2.96
N LEU A 48 15.62 -9.94 -3.30
CA LEU A 48 14.38 -10.50 -2.77
C LEU A 48 14.06 -11.85 -3.45
N ALA A 49 14.14 -11.93 -4.78
CA ALA A 49 13.87 -13.14 -5.54
C ALA A 49 14.79 -14.30 -5.13
N ALA A 50 16.06 -14.00 -4.83
CA ALA A 50 17.02 -14.99 -4.34
C ALA A 50 16.66 -15.61 -2.98
N GLN A 51 15.79 -14.97 -2.17
CA GLN A 51 15.35 -15.50 -0.87
C GLN A 51 14.28 -16.58 -0.98
N VAL A 52 13.48 -16.57 -2.06
CA VAL A 52 12.44 -17.57 -2.32
C VAL A 52 12.50 -17.97 -3.82
N PRO A 53 13.50 -18.80 -4.19
CA PRO A 53 13.76 -19.14 -5.59
C PRO A 53 12.53 -19.76 -6.28
N GLY A 54 12.28 -19.34 -7.51
CA GLY A 54 11.18 -19.86 -8.34
C GLY A 54 9.79 -19.37 -7.96
N LYS A 55 9.65 -18.54 -6.91
CA LYS A 55 8.36 -18.00 -6.48
C LYS A 55 8.24 -16.49 -6.69
N ILE A 56 9.33 -15.77 -6.78
CA ILE A 56 9.35 -14.31 -6.98
C ILE A 56 10.00 -13.99 -8.32
N THR A 57 9.30 -13.22 -9.13
CA THR A 57 9.81 -12.68 -10.41
C THR A 57 9.93 -11.16 -10.32
N SER A 58 11.09 -10.65 -10.69
CA SER A 58 11.41 -9.21 -10.66
C SER A 58 10.84 -8.48 -11.88
N PHE A 59 10.10 -7.40 -11.64
CA PHE A 59 9.62 -6.46 -12.66
C PHE A 59 10.03 -5.05 -12.24
N GLN A 60 11.14 -4.55 -12.78
CA GLN A 60 11.56 -3.18 -12.51
C GLN A 60 10.51 -2.20 -13.02
N LEU A 61 10.08 -1.27 -12.14
CA LEU A 61 8.99 -0.34 -12.42
C LEU A 61 9.12 0.94 -11.60
N ASP A 62 8.97 2.09 -12.26
CA ASP A 62 8.57 3.34 -11.62
C ASP A 62 7.06 3.50 -11.78
N VAL A 63 6.33 3.51 -10.67
CA VAL A 63 4.86 3.60 -10.67
C VAL A 63 4.33 4.96 -11.16
N THR A 64 5.20 5.96 -11.28
CA THR A 64 4.82 7.28 -11.84
C THR A 64 4.72 7.27 -13.36
N ASP A 65 5.22 6.24 -14.03
CA ASP A 65 5.12 6.03 -15.46
C ASP A 65 3.90 5.15 -15.78
N GLU A 66 2.81 5.77 -16.22
CA GLU A 66 1.56 5.10 -16.56
C GLU A 66 1.73 4.03 -17.66
N ALA A 67 2.50 4.36 -18.70
CA ALA A 67 2.74 3.43 -19.80
C ALA A 67 3.56 2.21 -19.35
N ALA A 68 4.58 2.42 -18.51
CA ALA A 68 5.35 1.35 -17.91
C ALA A 68 4.48 0.48 -16.97
N CYS A 69 3.55 1.07 -16.22
CA CYS A 69 2.60 0.32 -15.39
C CYS A 69 1.70 -0.58 -16.24
N ALA A 70 1.15 -0.05 -17.35
CA ALA A 70 0.32 -0.81 -18.27
C ALA A 70 1.10 -1.99 -18.87
N ALA A 71 2.28 -1.74 -19.44
CA ALA A 71 3.14 -2.77 -20.02
C ALA A 71 3.59 -3.82 -18.98
N THR A 72 3.84 -3.40 -17.74
CA THR A 72 4.22 -4.34 -16.67
C THR A 72 3.07 -5.25 -16.29
N GLY A 73 1.85 -4.74 -16.13
CA GLY A 73 0.68 -5.57 -15.87
C GLY A 73 0.44 -6.63 -16.94
N GLU A 74 0.62 -6.27 -18.23
CA GLU A 74 0.53 -7.20 -19.36
C GLU A 74 1.61 -8.28 -19.31
N ARG A 75 2.86 -7.88 -19.07
CA ARG A 75 3.99 -8.81 -18.96
C ARG A 75 3.82 -9.79 -17.81
N ILE A 76 3.30 -9.33 -16.66
CA ILE A 76 3.04 -10.20 -15.51
C ILE A 76 2.03 -11.28 -15.91
N GLU A 77 0.89 -10.90 -16.48
CA GLU A 77 -0.13 -11.88 -16.86
C GLU A 77 0.34 -12.82 -17.99
N ALA A 78 1.14 -12.34 -18.92
CA ALA A 78 1.74 -13.17 -19.96
C ALA A 78 2.78 -14.17 -19.42
N THR A 79 3.50 -13.81 -18.34
CA THR A 79 4.60 -14.61 -17.79
C THR A 79 4.15 -15.58 -16.70
N LEU A 80 3.30 -15.10 -15.78
CA LEU A 80 2.92 -15.83 -14.55
C LEU A 80 1.47 -16.31 -14.56
N GLY A 81 0.63 -15.72 -15.40
CA GLY A 81 -0.80 -15.96 -15.46
C GLY A 81 -1.62 -14.82 -14.82
N PRO A 82 -2.95 -14.96 -14.77
CA PRO A 82 -3.85 -13.90 -14.32
C PRO A 82 -3.53 -13.43 -12.90
N ILE A 83 -3.40 -12.10 -12.72
CA ILE A 83 -3.18 -11.49 -11.40
C ILE A 83 -4.46 -11.65 -10.56
N GLU A 84 -4.39 -12.45 -9.49
CA GLU A 84 -5.51 -12.67 -8.57
C GLU A 84 -5.50 -11.72 -7.38
N LEU A 85 -4.31 -11.28 -6.95
CA LEU A 85 -4.10 -10.35 -5.84
C LEU A 85 -3.15 -9.23 -6.30
N ALA A 86 -3.60 -7.99 -6.26
CA ALA A 86 -2.78 -6.83 -6.57
C ALA A 86 -2.63 -5.94 -5.33
N ILE A 87 -1.41 -5.81 -4.80
CA ILE A 87 -1.09 -4.98 -3.64
C ILE A 87 -0.27 -3.79 -4.10
N PHE A 88 -0.91 -2.61 -4.17
CA PHE A 88 -0.28 -1.37 -4.55
C PHE A 88 0.23 -0.67 -3.29
N ASN A 89 1.54 -0.83 -3.04
CA ASN A 89 2.18 -0.41 -1.78
C ASN A 89 3.29 0.63 -2.02
N ALA A 90 3.68 0.89 -3.26
CA ALA A 90 4.71 1.88 -3.53
C ALA A 90 4.33 3.25 -2.98
N GLY A 91 5.21 3.86 -2.20
CA GLY A 91 4.93 5.14 -1.58
C GLY A 91 6.19 5.81 -1.05
N SER A 92 6.07 7.09 -0.76
CA SER A 92 7.12 7.92 -0.17
C SER A 92 6.53 8.90 0.84
N TYR A 93 7.35 9.32 1.80
CA TYR A 93 7.00 10.33 2.77
C TYR A 93 8.02 11.47 2.75
N PHE A 94 7.55 12.68 2.55
CA PHE A 94 8.32 13.91 2.66
C PHE A 94 7.64 14.80 3.69
N PRO A 95 8.29 15.08 4.84
CA PRO A 95 7.73 16.00 5.84
C PRO A 95 7.41 17.35 5.20
N THR A 96 6.18 17.81 5.35
CA THR A 96 5.70 19.07 4.77
C THR A 96 5.18 19.96 5.88
N THR A 97 5.88 21.07 6.13
CA THR A 97 5.51 22.11 7.09
C THR A 97 5.20 23.42 6.35
N ALA A 98 4.73 24.45 7.07
CA ALA A 98 4.52 25.77 6.48
C ALA A 98 5.83 26.40 5.99
N GLU A 99 6.95 26.14 6.71
CA GLU A 99 8.25 26.70 6.40
C GLU A 99 8.93 26.05 5.18
N ASN A 100 8.70 24.74 4.99
CA ASN A 100 9.33 23.99 3.89
C ASN A 100 8.33 23.65 2.76
N PHE A 101 7.19 24.35 2.69
CA PHE A 101 6.19 24.10 1.69
C PHE A 101 6.75 24.24 0.26
N SER A 102 6.61 23.20 -0.53
CA SER A 102 7.04 23.13 -1.91
C SER A 102 5.98 22.45 -2.77
N VAL A 103 5.49 23.16 -3.78
CA VAL A 103 4.55 22.62 -4.77
C VAL A 103 5.16 21.40 -5.48
N ALA A 104 6.47 21.45 -5.80
CA ALA A 104 7.16 20.34 -6.46
C ALA A 104 7.19 19.07 -5.58
N ASN A 105 7.49 19.22 -4.28
CA ASN A 105 7.47 18.08 -3.35
C ASN A 105 6.05 17.55 -3.11
N PHE A 106 5.07 18.45 -3.04
CA PHE A 106 3.66 18.06 -2.92
C PHE A 106 3.22 17.25 -4.14
N LYS A 107 3.50 17.78 -5.35
CA LYS A 107 3.21 17.09 -6.61
C LYS A 107 3.88 15.73 -6.67
N LYS A 108 5.18 15.64 -6.34
CA LYS A 108 5.91 14.37 -6.29
C LYS A 108 5.26 13.35 -5.34
N THR A 109 4.76 13.80 -4.18
CA THR A 109 4.04 12.92 -3.24
C THR A 109 2.73 12.42 -3.86
N VAL A 110 1.98 13.27 -4.54
CA VAL A 110 0.75 12.89 -5.26
C VAL A 110 1.05 11.91 -6.39
N ASP A 111 2.06 12.19 -7.20
CA ASP A 111 2.45 11.36 -8.35
C ASP A 111 2.85 9.94 -7.88
N VAL A 112 3.61 9.81 -6.79
CA VAL A 112 4.03 8.48 -6.29
C VAL A 112 2.93 7.77 -5.51
N ASN A 113 2.33 8.44 -4.51
CA ASN A 113 1.49 7.77 -3.52
C ASN A 113 0.05 7.59 -3.97
N LEU A 114 -0.46 8.47 -4.83
CA LEU A 114 -1.83 8.38 -5.34
C LEU A 114 -1.83 7.90 -6.78
N MET A 115 -1.23 8.67 -7.69
CA MET A 115 -1.25 8.31 -9.11
C MET A 115 -0.50 7.01 -9.37
N GLY A 116 0.59 6.73 -8.65
CA GLY A 116 1.33 5.47 -8.79
C GLY A 116 0.49 4.22 -8.48
N GLU A 117 -0.39 4.29 -7.48
CA GLU A 117 -1.32 3.18 -7.20
C GLU A 117 -2.42 3.09 -8.26
N ILE A 118 -2.96 4.25 -8.72
CA ILE A 118 -3.96 4.31 -9.79
C ILE A 118 -3.40 3.81 -11.13
N ASN A 119 -2.18 4.22 -11.51
CA ASN A 119 -1.52 3.76 -12.73
C ASN A 119 -1.36 2.22 -12.73
N CYS A 120 -0.98 1.63 -11.60
CA CYS A 120 -0.87 0.17 -11.47
C CYS A 120 -2.25 -0.52 -11.44
N MET A 121 -3.29 0.13 -10.91
CA MET A 121 -4.66 -0.39 -10.91
C MET A 121 -5.26 -0.43 -12.32
N GLY A 122 -4.87 0.52 -13.19
CA GLY A 122 -5.38 0.66 -14.57
C GLY A 122 -5.35 -0.64 -15.38
N PRO A 123 -4.19 -1.32 -15.54
CA PRO A 123 -4.12 -2.57 -16.30
C PRO A 123 -4.78 -3.76 -15.60
N VAL A 124 -4.97 -3.73 -14.29
CA VAL A 124 -5.44 -4.87 -13.48
C VAL A 124 -6.95 -4.88 -13.31
N ALA A 125 -7.54 -3.75 -12.94
CA ALA A 125 -8.94 -3.69 -12.58
C ALA A 125 -9.91 -4.11 -13.71
N PRO A 126 -9.75 -3.65 -14.98
CA PRO A 126 -10.61 -4.09 -16.06
C PRO A 126 -10.54 -5.60 -16.32
N ARG A 127 -9.34 -6.19 -16.19
CA ARG A 127 -9.13 -7.63 -16.37
C ARG A 127 -9.77 -8.44 -15.24
N MET A 128 -9.66 -7.99 -13.99
CA MET A 128 -10.35 -8.61 -12.85
C MET A 128 -11.87 -8.53 -13.00
N VAL A 129 -12.39 -7.38 -13.44
CA VAL A 129 -13.83 -7.18 -13.72
C VAL A 129 -14.31 -8.14 -14.82
N ALA A 130 -13.57 -8.22 -15.93
CA ALA A 130 -13.94 -9.09 -17.06
C ALA A 130 -14.00 -10.58 -16.66
N ARG A 131 -13.08 -11.06 -15.82
CA ARG A 131 -13.06 -12.45 -15.33
C ARG A 131 -13.85 -12.67 -14.04
N ARG A 132 -14.49 -11.60 -13.51
CA ARG A 132 -15.31 -11.62 -12.29
C ARG A 132 -14.60 -12.21 -11.06
N ARG A 133 -13.29 -11.98 -10.97
CA ARG A 133 -12.43 -12.53 -9.93
C ARG A 133 -11.18 -11.67 -9.76
N GLY A 134 -10.84 -11.39 -8.51
CA GLY A 134 -9.60 -10.70 -8.14
C GLY A 134 -9.74 -9.96 -6.82
N HIS A 135 -8.60 -9.53 -6.30
CA HIS A 135 -8.52 -8.73 -5.07
C HIS A 135 -7.52 -7.58 -5.26
N ILE A 136 -8.00 -6.36 -5.21
CA ILE A 136 -7.19 -5.13 -5.25
C ILE A 136 -7.00 -4.63 -3.83
N VAL A 137 -5.77 -4.30 -3.47
CA VAL A 137 -5.41 -3.81 -2.13
C VAL A 137 -4.61 -2.53 -2.26
N LEU A 138 -5.14 -1.44 -1.71
CA LEU A 138 -4.51 -0.12 -1.71
C LEU A 138 -3.80 0.13 -0.37
N MET A 139 -2.56 0.63 -0.43
CA MET A 139 -1.77 0.95 0.77
C MET A 139 -1.99 2.41 1.18
N ALA A 140 -2.99 2.66 2.01
CA ALA A 140 -3.23 3.97 2.62
C ALA A 140 -2.39 4.16 3.91
N SER A 141 -2.96 4.75 4.93
CA SER A 141 -2.34 4.96 6.25
C SER A 141 -3.40 5.48 7.23
N LEU A 142 -3.20 5.27 8.52
CA LEU A 142 -4.00 5.93 9.56
C LEU A 142 -3.94 7.46 9.50
N THR A 143 -2.87 8.06 8.92
CA THR A 143 -2.80 9.49 8.63
C THR A 143 -3.78 9.97 7.56
N GLY A 144 -4.38 9.06 6.80
CA GLY A 144 -5.47 9.37 5.87
C GLY A 144 -6.81 9.64 6.56
N LEU A 145 -6.96 9.24 7.83
CA LEU A 145 -8.21 9.44 8.59
C LEU A 145 -8.35 10.87 9.12
N VAL A 146 -7.24 11.54 9.39
CA VAL A 146 -7.23 12.91 9.91
C VAL A 146 -5.92 13.62 9.57
N GLY A 147 -5.99 14.92 9.25
CA GLY A 147 -4.80 15.73 8.97
C GLY A 147 -3.91 15.87 10.19
N LEU A 148 -2.64 15.50 10.05
CA LEU A 148 -1.61 15.61 11.08
C LEU A 148 -0.52 16.61 10.66
N PRO A 149 0.12 17.32 11.62
CA PRO A 149 1.29 18.12 11.35
C PRO A 149 2.37 17.33 10.59
N THR A 150 3.13 18.02 9.77
CA THR A 150 4.19 17.48 8.89
C THR A 150 3.75 16.50 7.80
N ALA A 151 2.49 16.08 7.79
CA ALA A 151 1.98 15.06 6.86
C ALA A 151 0.99 15.62 5.81
N ALA A 152 1.01 16.92 5.51
CA ALA A 152 -0.01 17.54 4.66
C ALA A 152 -0.15 16.85 3.27
N SER A 153 0.94 16.70 2.52
CA SER A 153 0.91 16.04 1.21
C SER A 153 0.66 14.53 1.34
N TYR A 154 1.33 13.88 2.28
CA TYR A 154 1.21 12.45 2.52
C TYR A 154 -0.21 12.07 2.99
N GLY A 155 -0.71 12.74 4.04
CA GLY A 155 -2.05 12.49 4.57
C GLY A 155 -3.14 12.72 3.52
N ALA A 156 -3.02 13.77 2.69
CA ALA A 156 -3.94 14.03 1.59
C ALA A 156 -3.98 12.87 0.59
N THR A 157 -2.82 12.31 0.18
CA THR A 157 -2.79 11.17 -0.73
C THR A 157 -3.39 9.91 -0.11
N LYS A 158 -3.15 9.67 1.18
CA LYS A 158 -3.68 8.50 1.88
C LYS A 158 -5.19 8.61 2.17
N ALA A 159 -5.70 9.82 2.41
CA ALA A 159 -7.14 10.08 2.47
C ALA A 159 -7.82 9.87 1.11
N ALA A 160 -7.17 10.30 0.02
CA ALA A 160 -7.66 10.07 -1.33
C ALA A 160 -7.77 8.56 -1.65
N LEU A 161 -6.77 7.74 -1.30
CA LEU A 161 -6.81 6.28 -1.50
C LEU A 161 -7.95 5.61 -0.70
N ILE A 162 -8.19 6.04 0.54
CA ILE A 162 -9.34 5.56 1.33
C ILE A 162 -10.65 5.89 0.60
N SER A 163 -10.80 7.12 0.11
CA SER A 163 -11.99 7.55 -0.63
C SER A 163 -12.16 6.78 -1.94
N VAL A 164 -11.08 6.55 -2.69
CA VAL A 164 -11.07 5.72 -3.92
C VAL A 164 -11.55 4.30 -3.61
N ALA A 165 -10.99 3.67 -2.56
CA ALA A 165 -11.40 2.32 -2.18
C ALA A 165 -12.88 2.24 -1.79
N GLN A 166 -13.37 3.23 -1.02
CA GLN A 166 -14.77 3.31 -0.61
C GLN A 166 -15.71 3.47 -1.82
N ALA A 167 -15.35 4.35 -2.76
CA ALA A 167 -16.15 4.61 -3.96
C ALA A 167 -16.24 3.39 -4.89
N PHE A 168 -15.13 2.67 -5.08
CA PHE A 168 -15.09 1.48 -5.93
C PHE A 168 -15.66 0.22 -5.27
N LYS A 169 -15.78 0.17 -3.95
CA LYS A 169 -16.24 -1.02 -3.24
C LYS A 169 -17.55 -1.60 -3.78
N PRO A 170 -18.66 -0.83 -3.87
CA PRO A 170 -19.92 -1.36 -4.37
C PRO A 170 -19.85 -1.75 -5.85
N ASP A 171 -19.06 -1.03 -6.67
CA ASP A 171 -18.94 -1.35 -8.08
C ASP A 171 -18.19 -2.66 -8.31
N PHE A 172 -17.05 -2.86 -7.65
CA PHE A 172 -16.28 -4.09 -7.76
C PHE A 172 -17.03 -5.31 -7.24
N GLU A 173 -17.81 -5.17 -6.17
CA GLU A 173 -18.64 -6.26 -5.64
C GLU A 173 -19.65 -6.81 -6.67
N ARG A 174 -20.24 -5.94 -7.50
CA ARG A 174 -21.16 -6.36 -8.59
C ARG A 174 -20.46 -7.28 -9.60
N PHE A 175 -19.15 -7.17 -9.72
CA PHE A 175 -18.33 -7.98 -10.62
C PHE A 175 -17.56 -9.10 -9.90
N GLY A 176 -17.82 -9.36 -8.62
CA GLY A 176 -17.13 -10.40 -7.85
C GLY A 176 -15.66 -10.08 -7.57
N VAL A 177 -15.26 -8.80 -7.69
CA VAL A 177 -13.91 -8.31 -7.37
C VAL A 177 -13.91 -7.74 -5.96
N THR A 178 -12.91 -8.12 -5.18
CA THR A 178 -12.69 -7.56 -3.83
C THR A 178 -11.79 -6.33 -3.92
N ILE A 179 -12.08 -5.30 -3.14
CA ILE A 179 -11.15 -4.20 -2.88
C ILE A 179 -10.96 -4.05 -1.37
N SER A 180 -9.72 -3.85 -0.94
CA SER A 180 -9.33 -3.58 0.45
C SER A 180 -8.44 -2.36 0.53
N VAL A 181 -8.47 -1.69 1.67
CA VAL A 181 -7.55 -0.61 2.00
C VAL A 181 -6.79 -0.95 3.29
N ILE A 182 -5.46 -0.86 3.23
CA ILE A 182 -4.59 -1.07 4.39
C ILE A 182 -4.27 0.30 5.00
N ASN A 183 -4.51 0.45 6.28
CA ASN A 183 -4.22 1.66 7.06
C ASN A 183 -3.19 1.34 8.17
N PRO A 184 -1.89 1.28 7.87
CA PRO A 184 -0.87 1.10 8.87
C PRO A 184 -0.74 2.34 9.76
N GLY A 185 -0.40 2.11 11.04
CA GLY A 185 0.25 3.08 11.88
C GLY A 185 1.76 3.12 11.63
N PHE A 186 2.54 3.31 12.69
CA PHE A 186 4.00 3.26 12.59
C PHE A 186 4.49 1.82 12.52
N VAL A 187 5.24 1.51 11.46
CA VAL A 187 5.88 0.22 11.23
C VAL A 187 7.37 0.45 11.06
N LYS A 188 8.20 -0.30 11.75
CA LYS A 188 9.65 -0.20 11.68
C LYS A 188 10.15 -0.62 10.29
N THR A 189 10.59 0.36 9.51
CA THR A 189 11.05 0.21 8.13
C THR A 189 12.14 1.23 7.83
N PRO A 190 12.94 1.07 6.77
CA PRO A 190 13.91 2.09 6.36
C PRO A 190 13.30 3.49 6.11
N ALA A 191 12.01 3.57 5.87
CA ALA A 191 11.31 4.85 5.72
C ALA A 191 11.07 5.52 7.07
N THR A 192 10.68 4.77 8.10
CA THR A 192 10.40 5.29 9.45
C THR A 192 11.66 5.49 10.29
N ASP A 193 12.76 4.81 9.98
CA ASP A 193 14.05 5.00 10.65
C ASP A 193 14.60 6.44 10.53
N LYS A 194 14.11 7.19 9.54
CA LYS A 194 14.48 8.59 9.31
C LYS A 194 13.64 9.60 10.10
N ASN A 195 12.62 9.12 10.83
CA ASN A 195 11.74 9.99 11.60
C ASN A 195 12.41 10.43 12.91
N SER A 196 12.36 11.73 13.19
CA SER A 196 12.90 12.35 14.42
C SER A 196 11.82 12.66 15.48
N PHE A 197 10.61 12.19 15.28
CA PHE A 197 9.47 12.43 16.18
C PHE A 197 9.00 11.12 16.83
N PRO A 198 8.27 11.21 17.97
CA PRO A 198 7.74 10.03 18.66
C PRO A 198 6.81 9.22 17.76
N MET A 199 6.99 7.91 17.75
CA MET A 199 6.18 6.95 17.02
C MET A 199 5.45 6.02 18.00
N PRO A 200 4.33 6.46 18.60
CA PRO A 200 3.59 5.63 19.54
C PRO A 200 3.06 4.37 18.85
N PHE A 201 3.05 3.26 19.58
CA PHE A 201 2.59 1.96 19.09
C PHE A 201 3.35 1.49 17.85
N LEU A 202 4.65 1.79 17.76
CA LEU A 202 5.51 1.26 16.69
C LEU A 202 5.53 -0.27 16.76
N ILE A 203 5.25 -0.92 15.64
CA ILE A 203 5.31 -2.38 15.50
C ILE A 203 6.39 -2.80 14.52
N ASP A 204 6.84 -4.04 14.60
CA ASP A 204 7.79 -4.60 13.64
C ASP A 204 7.12 -4.92 12.30
N THR A 205 7.94 -5.02 11.23
CA THR A 205 7.45 -5.30 9.88
C THR A 205 6.74 -6.65 9.79
N ASP A 206 7.22 -7.68 10.50
CA ASP A 206 6.60 -9.00 10.47
C ASP A 206 5.21 -9.02 11.11
N GLU A 207 5.03 -8.31 12.23
CA GLU A 207 3.72 -8.12 12.86
C GLU A 207 2.75 -7.38 11.92
N ALA A 208 3.24 -6.34 11.23
CA ALA A 208 2.44 -5.62 10.24
C ALA A 208 1.99 -6.55 9.09
N VAL A 209 2.89 -7.40 8.60
CA VAL A 209 2.59 -8.38 7.54
C VAL A 209 1.56 -9.40 8.03
N ASP A 210 1.64 -9.86 9.27
CA ASP A 210 0.65 -10.78 9.83
C ASP A 210 -0.76 -10.17 9.88
N HIS A 211 -0.88 -8.90 10.27
CA HIS A 211 -2.15 -8.17 10.21
C HIS A 211 -2.68 -8.07 8.78
N ILE A 212 -1.80 -7.75 7.83
CA ILE A 212 -2.18 -7.59 6.42
C ILE A 212 -2.64 -8.93 5.83
N MET A 213 -1.87 -9.99 6.01
CA MET A 213 -2.21 -11.32 5.48
C MET A 213 -3.55 -11.82 6.02
N LYS A 214 -3.78 -11.71 7.34
CA LYS A 214 -5.08 -12.05 7.96
C LYS A 214 -6.24 -11.26 7.37
N GLY A 215 -6.04 -9.96 7.15
CA GLY A 215 -7.06 -9.10 6.57
C GLY A 215 -7.36 -9.42 5.10
N ILE A 216 -6.33 -9.74 4.31
CA ILE A 216 -6.47 -10.16 2.90
C ILE A 216 -7.21 -11.50 2.82
N ASP A 217 -6.83 -12.49 3.63
CA ASP A 217 -7.47 -13.81 3.65
C ASP A 217 -8.94 -13.72 4.04
N ALA A 218 -9.26 -12.86 5.02
CA ALA A 218 -10.63 -12.58 5.44
C ALA A 218 -11.42 -11.66 4.49
N LYS A 219 -10.77 -11.12 3.43
CA LYS A 219 -11.33 -10.13 2.50
C LYS A 219 -11.93 -8.91 3.19
N ASN A 220 -11.31 -8.48 4.30
CA ASN A 220 -11.74 -7.29 5.01
C ASN A 220 -11.57 -6.06 4.13
N PHE A 221 -12.59 -5.20 4.11
CA PHE A 221 -12.50 -3.94 3.37
C PHE A 221 -11.41 -3.04 3.95
N GLU A 222 -11.36 -2.89 5.26
CA GLU A 222 -10.37 -2.06 5.96
C GLU A 222 -9.48 -2.92 6.86
N ILE A 223 -8.15 -2.78 6.70
CA ILE A 223 -7.13 -3.49 7.45
C ILE A 223 -6.30 -2.43 8.19
N SER A 224 -6.73 -2.08 9.40
CA SER A 224 -6.13 -1.01 10.22
C SER A 224 -5.40 -1.59 11.42
N PHE A 225 -4.14 -1.19 11.60
CA PHE A 225 -3.31 -1.68 12.72
C PHE A 225 -2.20 -0.67 13.10
N PRO A 226 -1.66 -0.74 14.34
CA PRO A 226 -2.21 -1.50 15.47
C PRO A 226 -3.54 -0.91 15.94
N TRP A 227 -4.37 -1.72 16.59
CA TRP A 227 -5.74 -1.33 16.93
C TRP A 227 -5.82 -0.11 17.86
N GLN A 228 -4.84 0.06 18.76
CA GLN A 228 -4.75 1.19 19.69
C GLN A 228 -4.61 2.50 18.92
N MET A 229 -3.69 2.52 17.94
CA MET A 229 -3.49 3.71 17.10
C MET A 229 -4.70 3.94 16.18
N ALA A 230 -5.26 2.89 15.58
CA ALA A 230 -6.44 3.00 14.75
C ALA A 230 -7.64 3.59 15.51
N GLY A 231 -7.89 3.13 16.75
CA GLY A 231 -8.92 3.67 17.63
C GLY A 231 -8.69 5.14 17.98
N SER A 232 -7.45 5.48 18.37
CA SER A 232 -7.07 6.86 18.68
C SER A 232 -7.26 7.81 17.49
N MET A 233 -6.88 7.38 16.29
CA MET A 233 -7.02 8.18 15.07
C MET A 233 -8.48 8.37 14.66
N ARG A 234 -9.31 7.33 14.77
CA ARG A 234 -10.76 7.43 14.53
C ARG A 234 -11.44 8.36 15.54
N LEU A 235 -11.06 8.25 16.82
CA LEU A 235 -11.56 9.16 17.84
C LEU A 235 -11.15 10.60 17.53
N LEU A 236 -9.88 10.85 17.21
CA LEU A 236 -9.42 12.18 16.82
C LEU A 236 -10.17 12.70 15.58
N ALA A 237 -10.41 11.85 14.57
CA ALA A 237 -11.15 12.21 13.37
C ALA A 237 -12.60 12.62 13.64
N SER A 238 -13.25 12.04 14.67
CA SER A 238 -14.65 12.34 15.04
C SER A 238 -14.83 13.64 15.84
N LEU A 239 -13.74 14.18 16.39
CA LEU A 239 -13.82 15.41 17.20
C LEU A 239 -14.15 16.64 16.34
N PRO A 240 -14.78 17.67 16.89
CA PRO A 240 -14.94 18.96 16.22
C PRO A 240 -13.56 19.63 16.00
N ASN A 241 -13.45 20.47 14.98
CA ASN A 241 -12.17 21.05 14.55
C ASN A 241 -11.41 21.79 15.66
N TRP A 242 -12.11 22.49 16.56
CA TRP A 242 -11.47 23.19 17.66
C TRP A 242 -10.71 22.23 18.59
N ALA A 243 -11.28 21.05 18.88
CA ALA A 243 -10.66 20.03 19.72
C ALA A 243 -9.51 19.32 18.98
N LYS A 244 -9.71 18.97 17.68
CA LYS A 244 -8.64 18.44 16.83
C LYS A 244 -7.42 19.35 16.84
N PHE A 245 -7.61 20.63 16.58
CA PHE A 245 -6.50 21.59 16.52
C PHE A 245 -5.85 21.83 17.88
N ALA A 246 -6.60 21.76 18.99
CA ALA A 246 -5.99 21.83 20.33
C ALA A 246 -5.03 20.66 20.58
N ILE A 247 -5.38 19.46 20.09
CA ILE A 247 -4.53 18.25 20.21
C ILE A 247 -3.36 18.32 19.22
N THR A 248 -3.63 18.57 17.94
CA THR A 248 -2.60 18.51 16.89
C THR A 248 -1.55 19.63 16.99
N ARG A 249 -1.88 20.79 17.59
CA ARG A 249 -0.88 21.82 17.91
C ARG A 249 0.23 21.31 18.82
N ARG A 250 -0.06 20.37 19.73
CA ARG A 250 0.92 19.76 20.62
C ARG A 250 1.81 18.74 19.94
N MET A 251 1.45 18.33 18.72
CA MET A 251 2.22 17.39 17.90
C MET A 251 3.23 18.10 16.97
N ILE A 252 3.19 19.44 16.90
CA ILE A 252 4.15 20.21 16.11
C ILE A 252 5.51 20.07 16.79
N PRO A 253 6.56 19.62 16.07
CA PRO A 253 7.90 19.54 16.64
C PRO A 253 8.37 20.94 17.07
N HIS A 254 8.81 21.07 18.32
CA HIS A 254 9.47 22.30 18.75
C HIS A 254 10.75 22.48 17.95
N GLN A 255 10.90 23.61 17.27
CA GLN A 255 12.18 23.99 16.68
C GLN A 255 13.18 24.21 17.84
N LYS A 256 14.29 23.49 17.79
CA LYS A 256 15.45 23.75 18.64
C LYS A 256 16.30 24.83 18.04
#